data_a3cd5af2cf8e7c6d1cc603d364dc615b
#
_entry.id   a3cd5af2cf8e7c6d1cc603d364dc615b
#
_cell.length_a   1.000
_cell.length_b   1.000
_cell.length_c   1.000
_cell.angle_alpha   90.00
_cell.angle_beta   90.00
_cell.angle_gamma   90.00
#
_symmetry.space_group_name_H-M   'P 1'
#
loop_
_entity.id
_entity.type
_entity.pdbx_description
1 polymer ?
#
loop_
_entity_poly.entity_id
_entity_poly.type
_entity_poly.pdbx_seq_one_letter_code
_entity_poly.pdbx_strand_id
1 'polypeptide(L)'
;MDPKDPLLSHQYEAVLVLAKDFRKITVITGRIGQVNPDPRIRIISTNWRPGHRLINVLMLFFKAIPQIIRGDFNSVFYHMTDLQSAFLAPFVKLRRRRQFLWYAHTFKSKYLVFASRWVTGIVTSTRGSCPLTGEFVTPIGQAIDQEKFRPIDFANLNFDKLIHIGRFDKSKNIDLLISTAGELKKILPGVELTIVGSPANLESQDWAKDLISDSKPWIESGWLHFKHSIPREQFPIEMAKNGCFVHAYLGSLDKTLIESTMLRVPVITLNPEYINVFGKWSKLPISDLKGEYLAFRNLTPDQINLELGRRLNLARRDHSLRNWIAKLAQLLQ
;
A
#
# COMPACT_ATOMS: atom_id res chain seq x y z
N MET A 1 -0.09 14.34 9.50
CA MET A 1 0.18 13.33 10.55
C MET A 1 -1.04 13.25 11.45
N ASP A 2 -1.78 12.16 11.37
CA ASP A 2 -2.98 11.92 12.18
C ASP A 2 -3.10 10.41 12.43
N PRO A 3 -3.05 9.93 13.68
CA PRO A 3 -3.19 8.51 14.00
C PRO A 3 -4.60 7.97 13.71
N LYS A 4 -5.60 8.86 13.58
CA LYS A 4 -6.98 8.48 13.27
C LYS A 4 -7.32 8.57 11.77
N ASP A 5 -6.35 8.97 10.91
CA ASP A 5 -6.57 9.03 9.47
C ASP A 5 -6.69 7.60 8.91
N PRO A 6 -7.80 7.24 8.25
CA PRO A 6 -8.02 5.87 7.77
C PRO A 6 -7.03 5.44 6.69
N LEU A 7 -6.39 6.38 5.98
CA LEU A 7 -5.44 6.09 4.91
C LEU A 7 -3.98 6.27 5.35
N LEU A 8 -3.68 7.24 6.22
CA LEU A 8 -2.33 7.71 6.49
C LEU A 8 -1.86 7.48 7.94
N SER A 9 -2.69 6.88 8.82
CA SER A 9 -2.32 6.56 10.22
C SER A 9 -1.02 5.77 10.32
N HIS A 10 -0.79 4.85 9.40
CA HIS A 10 0.44 4.05 9.35
C HIS A 10 1.73 4.88 9.19
N GLN A 11 1.65 6.10 8.64
CA GLN A 11 2.81 6.99 8.53
C GLN A 11 3.22 7.53 9.90
N TYR A 12 2.24 7.84 10.77
CA TYR A 12 2.53 8.27 12.13
C TYR A 12 3.17 7.16 12.94
N GLU A 13 2.66 5.94 12.83
CA GLU A 13 3.23 4.76 13.48
C GLU A 13 4.67 4.50 13.03
N ALA A 14 4.93 4.58 11.73
CA ALA A 14 6.29 4.43 11.19
C ALA A 14 7.26 5.49 11.76
N VAL A 15 6.82 6.74 11.92
CA VAL A 15 7.64 7.80 12.53
C VAL A 15 7.90 7.54 14.00
N LEU A 16 6.91 7.04 14.76
CA LEU A 16 7.10 6.68 16.18
C LEU A 16 8.13 5.56 16.36
N VAL A 17 8.07 4.54 15.48
CA VAL A 17 9.06 3.44 15.53
C VAL A 17 10.44 3.94 15.09
N LEU A 18 10.53 4.72 14.01
CA LEU A 18 11.77 5.30 13.51
C LEU A 18 12.44 6.23 14.55
N ALA A 19 11.65 6.93 15.36
CA ALA A 19 12.17 7.83 16.40
C ALA A 19 12.95 7.10 17.51
N LYS A 20 12.87 5.78 17.59
CA LYS A 20 13.69 4.99 18.53
C LYS A 20 15.16 4.93 18.10
N ASP A 21 15.43 5.04 16.80
CA ASP A 21 16.75 4.92 16.20
C ASP A 21 17.45 6.29 15.99
N PHE A 22 16.73 7.40 16.25
CA PHE A 22 17.23 8.76 16.03
C PHE A 22 17.08 9.64 17.28
N ARG A 23 18.07 10.50 17.52
CA ARG A 23 18.03 11.47 18.62
C ARG A 23 16.86 12.46 18.46
N LYS A 24 16.56 12.85 17.22
CA LYS A 24 15.50 13.81 16.90
C LYS A 24 15.02 13.61 15.46
N ILE A 25 13.71 13.68 15.27
CA ILE A 25 13.07 13.70 13.95
C ILE A 25 12.24 14.98 13.83
N THR A 26 12.44 15.74 12.75
CA THR A 26 11.55 16.84 12.37
C THR A 26 10.69 16.39 11.19
N VAL A 27 9.39 16.33 11.40
CA VAL A 27 8.40 15.94 10.39
C VAL A 27 7.73 17.18 9.83
N ILE A 28 7.81 17.38 8.51
CA ILE A 28 7.04 18.42 7.80
C ILE A 28 5.88 17.72 7.09
N THR A 29 4.66 18.11 7.41
CA THR A 29 3.43 17.44 6.95
C THR A 29 2.38 18.44 6.51
N GLY A 30 1.43 18.01 5.65
CA GLY A 30 0.34 18.87 5.20
C GLY A 30 -0.58 19.30 6.33
N ARG A 31 -0.99 18.33 7.18
CA ARG A 31 -1.91 18.56 8.30
C ARG A 31 -1.47 17.76 9.53
N ILE A 32 -1.87 18.23 10.71
CA ILE A 32 -1.67 17.55 11.99
C ILE A 32 -3.05 17.25 12.58
N GLY A 33 -3.27 16.01 12.99
CA GLY A 33 -4.42 15.59 13.81
C GLY A 33 -4.06 15.55 15.29
N GLN A 34 -4.79 14.75 16.04
CA GLN A 34 -4.51 14.53 17.46
C GLN A 34 -3.34 13.54 17.61
N VAL A 35 -2.14 14.06 17.79
CA VAL A 35 -0.92 13.26 17.96
C VAL A 35 -0.51 13.20 19.41
N ASN A 36 -0.01 12.06 19.87
CA ASN A 36 0.63 11.95 21.18
C ASN A 36 2.03 12.60 21.12
N PRO A 37 2.38 13.49 22.03
CA PRO A 37 3.69 14.10 22.05
C PRO A 37 4.79 13.07 22.32
N ASP A 38 5.82 13.07 21.48
CA ASP A 38 7.08 12.37 21.73
C ASP A 38 8.19 13.43 21.69
N PRO A 39 9.03 13.56 22.73
CA PRO A 39 10.04 14.61 22.81
C PRO A 39 11.09 14.56 21.70
N ARG A 40 11.24 13.41 21.05
CA ARG A 40 12.15 13.23 19.91
C ARG A 40 11.54 13.68 18.59
N ILE A 41 10.22 13.89 18.53
CA ILE A 41 9.50 14.19 17.30
C ILE A 41 8.97 15.61 17.33
N ARG A 42 9.47 16.46 16.42
CA ARG A 42 8.92 17.78 16.15
C ARG A 42 8.09 17.74 14.89
N ILE A 43 6.81 18.11 14.97
CA ILE A 43 5.91 18.12 13.82
C ILE A 43 5.63 19.57 13.40
N ILE A 44 5.79 19.87 12.10
CA ILE A 44 5.54 21.16 11.49
C ILE A 44 4.46 21.00 10.41
N SER A 45 3.33 21.67 10.58
CA SER A 45 2.27 21.69 9.57
C SER A 45 2.53 22.77 8.53
N THR A 46 2.29 22.43 7.25
CA THR A 46 2.21 23.42 6.17
C THR A 46 0.80 23.96 6.00
N ASN A 47 -0.18 23.48 6.79
CA ASN A 47 -1.59 23.85 6.72
C ASN A 47 -2.17 23.67 5.31
N TRP A 48 -1.90 22.52 4.72
CA TRP A 48 -2.32 22.17 3.37
C TRP A 48 -3.80 22.41 3.13
N ARG A 49 -4.12 23.13 2.05
CA ARG A 49 -5.49 23.46 1.63
C ARG A 49 -5.81 22.81 0.29
N PRO A 50 -6.86 21.95 0.21
CA PRO A 50 -7.31 21.41 -1.07
C PRO A 50 -7.57 22.49 -2.10
N GLY A 51 -7.20 22.29 -3.37
CA GLY A 51 -7.40 23.24 -4.46
C GLY A 51 -6.38 24.40 -4.55
N HIS A 52 -5.66 24.72 -3.49
CA HIS A 52 -4.76 25.89 -3.44
C HIS A 52 -3.29 25.51 -3.69
N ARG A 53 -2.97 24.98 -4.88
CA ARG A 53 -1.65 24.42 -5.20
C ARG A 53 -0.50 25.40 -4.95
N LEU A 54 -0.60 26.64 -5.43
CA LEU A 54 0.45 27.64 -5.28
C LEU A 54 0.71 27.99 -3.81
N ILE A 55 -0.35 28.24 -3.05
CA ILE A 55 -0.26 28.54 -1.61
C ILE A 55 0.41 27.38 -0.87
N ASN A 56 0.04 26.16 -1.19
CA ASN A 56 0.61 24.96 -0.57
C ASN A 56 2.11 24.82 -0.85
N VAL A 57 2.55 25.11 -2.07
CA VAL A 57 3.98 25.12 -2.44
C VAL A 57 4.72 26.23 -1.69
N LEU A 58 4.19 27.45 -1.66
CA LEU A 58 4.79 28.58 -0.93
C LEU A 58 4.92 28.27 0.57
N MET A 59 3.86 27.73 1.18
CA MET A 59 3.87 27.34 2.59
C MET A 59 4.87 26.21 2.88
N LEU A 60 5.02 25.26 1.95
CA LEU A 60 6.07 24.23 2.06
C LEU A 60 7.46 24.88 2.10
N PHE A 61 7.78 25.76 1.15
CA PHE A 61 9.06 26.47 1.12
C PHE A 61 9.29 27.29 2.40
N PHE A 62 8.31 28.07 2.80
CA PHE A 62 8.40 28.90 4.01
C PHE A 62 8.68 28.08 5.27
N LYS A 63 8.12 26.87 5.38
CA LYS A 63 8.33 25.97 6.53
C LYS A 63 9.57 25.09 6.40
N ALA A 64 9.89 24.60 5.19
CA ALA A 64 10.97 23.64 4.98
C ALA A 64 12.35 24.32 4.81
N ILE A 65 12.45 25.42 4.05
CA ILE A 65 13.73 26.06 3.76
C ILE A 65 14.48 26.52 5.01
N PRO A 66 13.84 27.16 6.01
CA PRO A 66 14.56 27.49 7.27
C PRO A 66 15.10 26.27 7.99
N GLN A 67 14.38 25.12 7.94
CA GLN A 67 14.86 23.86 8.54
C GLN A 67 16.06 23.32 7.75
N ILE A 68 16.05 23.46 6.42
CA ILE A 68 17.16 23.00 5.57
C ILE A 68 18.39 23.90 5.77
N ILE A 69 18.23 25.21 5.83
CA ILE A 69 19.35 26.18 5.93
C ILE A 69 19.97 26.18 7.32
N ARG A 70 19.15 26.25 8.38
CA ARG A 70 19.59 26.45 9.77
C ARG A 70 19.55 25.19 10.62
N GLY A 71 18.84 24.15 10.14
CA GLY A 71 18.64 22.91 10.89
C GLY A 71 19.93 22.09 10.98
N ASP A 72 20.14 21.47 12.14
CA ASP A 72 21.12 20.44 12.34
C ASP A 72 20.47 19.07 12.10
N PHE A 73 20.74 18.49 10.92
CA PHE A 73 20.22 17.18 10.50
C PHE A 73 21.25 16.43 9.65
N ASN A 74 21.23 15.11 9.70
CA ASN A 74 22.13 14.25 8.92
C ASN A 74 21.53 13.85 7.58
N SER A 75 20.23 13.61 7.55
CA SER A 75 19.55 13.09 6.38
C SER A 75 18.11 13.59 6.25
N VAL A 76 17.55 13.49 5.05
CA VAL A 76 16.16 13.83 4.72
C VAL A 76 15.48 12.64 4.07
N PHE A 77 14.26 12.37 4.48
CA PHE A 77 13.41 11.35 3.88
C PHE A 77 12.11 11.96 3.34
N TYR A 78 11.87 11.79 2.04
CA TYR A 78 10.65 12.22 1.37
C TYR A 78 9.73 11.00 1.21
N HIS A 79 8.55 11.02 1.81
CA HIS A 79 7.62 9.89 1.76
C HIS A 79 6.49 10.11 0.75
N MET A 80 6.55 9.47 -0.43
CA MET A 80 5.57 9.59 -1.52
C MET A 80 5.31 11.05 -1.98
N THR A 81 6.35 11.89 -1.94
CA THR A 81 6.25 13.32 -2.19
C THR A 81 7.25 13.76 -3.27
N ASP A 82 7.09 13.23 -4.48
CA ASP A 82 7.97 13.52 -5.62
C ASP A 82 8.00 15.00 -6.02
N LEU A 83 6.84 15.68 -6.00
CA LEU A 83 6.76 17.12 -6.23
C LEU A 83 7.58 17.89 -5.20
N GLN A 84 7.37 17.61 -3.90
CA GLN A 84 8.09 18.29 -2.82
C GLN A 84 9.57 17.97 -2.84
N SER A 85 9.95 16.73 -3.14
CA SER A 85 11.36 16.35 -3.28
C SER A 85 12.02 17.06 -4.46
N ALA A 86 11.33 17.21 -5.60
CA ALA A 86 11.85 17.96 -6.76
C ALA A 86 12.21 19.40 -6.40
N PHE A 87 11.39 20.06 -5.56
CA PHE A 87 11.65 21.44 -5.14
C PHE A 87 12.70 21.56 -4.03
N LEU A 88 12.74 20.65 -3.08
CA LEU A 88 13.59 20.76 -1.89
C LEU A 88 14.96 20.07 -2.03
N ALA A 89 15.05 19.01 -2.83
CA ALA A 89 16.28 18.22 -2.93
C ALA A 89 17.51 19.00 -3.39
N PRO A 90 17.43 19.99 -4.31
CA PRO A 90 18.58 20.82 -4.65
C PRO A 90 19.19 21.55 -3.44
N PHE A 91 18.34 22.12 -2.56
CA PHE A 91 18.80 22.84 -1.36
C PHE A 91 19.43 21.89 -0.32
N VAL A 92 18.89 20.69 -0.15
CA VAL A 92 19.47 19.66 0.72
C VAL A 92 20.83 19.19 0.16
N LYS A 93 20.97 19.07 -1.16
CA LYS A 93 22.23 18.70 -1.83
C LYS A 93 23.32 19.76 -1.59
N LEU A 94 22.97 21.06 -1.62
CA LEU A 94 23.90 22.17 -1.31
C LEU A 94 24.45 22.05 0.12
N ARG A 95 23.68 21.50 1.06
CA ARG A 95 24.11 21.21 2.44
C ARG A 95 24.93 19.92 2.55
N ARG A 96 25.18 19.22 1.42
CA ARG A 96 25.90 17.95 1.37
C ARG A 96 25.32 16.89 2.31
N ARG A 97 23.96 16.90 2.50
CA ARG A 97 23.26 15.95 3.34
C ARG A 97 22.67 14.82 2.51
N ARG A 98 22.59 13.61 3.10
CA ARG A 98 21.99 12.45 2.46
C ARG A 98 20.47 12.66 2.37
N GLN A 99 19.87 12.16 1.30
CA GLN A 99 18.43 12.31 1.10
C GLN A 99 17.86 11.18 0.27
N PHE A 100 16.76 10.62 0.74
CA PHE A 100 16.11 9.47 0.13
C PHE A 100 14.65 9.78 -0.15
N LEU A 101 14.19 9.32 -1.32
CA LEU A 101 12.78 9.43 -1.72
C LEU A 101 12.14 8.05 -1.69
N TRP A 102 11.11 7.87 -0.85
CA TRP A 102 10.20 6.73 -0.97
C TRP A 102 9.24 6.96 -2.12
N TYR A 103 9.32 6.09 -3.12
CA TYR A 103 8.43 6.12 -4.27
C TYR A 103 8.02 4.68 -4.65
N ALA A 104 6.76 4.32 -4.38
CA ALA A 104 6.19 3.00 -4.65
C ALA A 104 4.98 3.15 -5.58
N HIS A 105 5.24 3.58 -6.81
CA HIS A 105 4.26 3.79 -7.87
C HIS A 105 4.90 3.57 -9.24
N THR A 106 4.18 2.94 -10.17
CA THR A 106 4.71 2.65 -11.52
C THR A 106 4.68 3.86 -12.47
N PHE A 107 3.96 4.93 -12.10
CA PHE A 107 3.89 6.14 -12.92
C PHE A 107 5.20 6.94 -12.88
N LYS A 108 5.79 7.21 -14.05
CA LYS A 108 7.03 8.00 -14.19
C LYS A 108 6.72 9.49 -14.28
N SER A 109 6.56 10.16 -13.13
CA SER A 109 6.31 11.59 -13.10
C SER A 109 7.56 12.41 -13.47
N LYS A 110 7.36 13.60 -14.07
CA LYS A 110 8.45 14.54 -14.33
C LYS A 110 9.17 15.00 -13.06
N TYR A 111 8.46 15.06 -11.95
CA TYR A 111 9.01 15.44 -10.65
C TYR A 111 9.91 14.36 -10.07
N LEU A 112 9.54 13.08 -10.23
CA LEU A 112 10.38 11.95 -9.86
C LEU A 112 11.70 11.98 -10.66
N VAL A 113 11.62 12.16 -11.98
CA VAL A 113 12.81 12.23 -12.86
C VAL A 113 13.71 13.41 -12.49
N PHE A 114 13.14 14.56 -12.15
CA PHE A 114 13.93 15.70 -11.71
C PHE A 114 14.56 15.45 -10.33
N ALA A 115 13.78 14.98 -9.35
CA ALA A 115 14.24 14.68 -7.99
C ALA A 115 15.37 13.64 -7.99
N SER A 116 15.29 12.62 -8.85
CA SER A 116 16.29 11.55 -8.92
C SER A 116 17.71 12.02 -9.21
N ARG A 117 17.89 13.22 -9.81
CA ARG A 117 19.21 13.84 -10.06
C ARG A 117 19.85 14.42 -8.79
N TRP A 118 19.05 14.65 -7.75
CA TRP A 118 19.46 15.36 -6.55
C TRP A 118 19.50 14.47 -5.31
N VAL A 119 18.59 13.49 -5.21
CA VAL A 119 18.54 12.57 -4.06
C VAL A 119 19.72 11.60 -4.07
N THR A 120 20.09 11.12 -2.90
CA THR A 120 21.14 10.10 -2.73
C THR A 120 20.65 8.75 -3.26
N GLY A 121 19.36 8.45 -3.06
CA GLY A 121 18.73 7.24 -3.56
C GLY A 121 17.21 7.30 -3.49
N ILE A 122 16.59 6.35 -4.16
CA ILE A 122 15.16 6.11 -4.12
C ILE A 122 14.92 4.79 -3.40
N VAL A 123 14.00 4.77 -2.47
CA VAL A 123 13.55 3.54 -1.81
C VAL A 123 12.13 3.22 -2.25
N THR A 124 11.84 1.93 -2.40
CA THR A 124 10.56 1.45 -2.94
C THR A 124 10.14 0.15 -2.27
N SER A 125 8.93 -0.34 -2.55
CA SER A 125 8.45 -1.61 -1.98
C SER A 125 9.10 -2.83 -2.61
N THR A 126 9.16 -2.86 -3.95
CA THR A 126 9.81 -3.88 -4.79
C THR A 126 10.48 -3.18 -5.96
N ARG A 127 11.38 -3.82 -6.68
CA ARG A 127 12.11 -3.18 -7.79
C ARG A 127 11.18 -2.64 -8.86
N GLY A 128 10.14 -3.37 -9.25
CA GLY A 128 9.20 -2.94 -10.29
C GLY A 128 8.12 -1.98 -9.78
N SER A 129 8.04 -1.73 -8.47
CA SER A 129 7.15 -0.69 -7.92
C SER A 129 7.69 0.73 -8.13
N CYS A 130 8.88 0.90 -8.71
CA CYS A 130 9.41 2.20 -9.11
C CYS A 130 9.72 2.17 -10.62
N PRO A 131 9.34 3.22 -11.40
CA PRO A 131 9.58 3.26 -12.84
C PRO A 131 11.04 3.62 -13.21
N LEU A 132 11.86 3.93 -12.22
CA LEU A 132 13.29 4.14 -12.39
C LEU A 132 14.05 2.88 -11.97
N THR A 133 15.15 2.61 -12.67
CA THR A 133 16.00 1.43 -12.45
C THR A 133 17.43 1.86 -12.13
N GLY A 134 18.23 0.95 -11.59
CA GLY A 134 19.63 1.17 -11.25
C GLY A 134 19.93 0.93 -9.76
N GLU A 135 21.20 0.99 -9.39
CA GLU A 135 21.65 0.71 -8.02
C GLU A 135 21.16 1.73 -6.99
N PHE A 136 20.84 2.95 -7.42
CA PHE A 136 20.28 3.99 -6.57
C PHE A 136 18.79 3.74 -6.18
N VAL A 137 18.14 2.70 -6.74
CA VAL A 137 16.78 2.27 -6.38
C VAL A 137 16.85 1.03 -5.47
N THR A 138 16.51 1.19 -4.20
CA THR A 138 16.64 0.15 -3.18
C THR A 138 15.26 -0.32 -2.72
N PRO A 139 14.88 -1.59 -2.89
CA PRO A 139 13.63 -2.13 -2.35
C PRO A 139 13.79 -2.40 -0.84
N ILE A 140 12.85 -1.87 -0.04
CA ILE A 140 12.85 -2.04 1.42
C ILE A 140 11.55 -2.64 1.99
N GLY A 141 10.60 -3.02 1.13
CA GLY A 141 9.33 -3.64 1.54
C GLY A 141 8.18 -2.65 1.72
N GLN A 142 7.07 -3.09 2.33
CA GLN A 142 5.79 -2.32 2.42
C GLN A 142 5.48 -1.74 3.82
N ALA A 143 6.29 -1.99 4.82
CA ALA A 143 6.09 -1.49 6.19
C ALA A 143 4.73 -1.89 6.81
N ILE A 144 4.44 -3.19 6.84
CA ILE A 144 3.21 -3.71 7.45
C ILE A 144 3.47 -4.10 8.91
N ASP A 145 2.62 -3.62 9.81
CA ASP A 145 2.68 -3.97 11.23
C ASP A 145 2.15 -5.40 11.44
N GLN A 146 3.07 -6.34 11.64
CA GLN A 146 2.75 -7.75 11.80
C GLN A 146 1.96 -8.09 13.07
N GLU A 147 1.95 -7.19 14.07
CA GLU A 147 1.18 -7.38 15.30
C GLU A 147 -0.31 -7.08 15.07
N LYS A 148 -0.63 -6.21 14.12
CA LYS A 148 -2.00 -5.90 13.71
C LYS A 148 -2.54 -6.92 12.70
N PHE A 149 -1.66 -7.53 11.90
CA PHE A 149 -2.01 -8.50 10.86
C PHE A 149 -1.53 -9.90 11.25
N ARG A 150 -2.11 -10.44 12.34
CA ARG A 150 -1.81 -11.77 12.84
C ARG A 150 -2.50 -12.84 12.00
N PRO A 151 -1.86 -14.00 11.77
CA PRO A 151 -2.44 -15.07 10.98
C PRO A 151 -3.82 -15.50 11.48
N ILE A 152 -4.74 -15.67 10.55
CA ILE A 152 -6.05 -16.28 10.76
C ILE A 152 -5.87 -17.82 10.71
N ASP A 153 -6.61 -18.52 11.53
CA ASP A 153 -6.61 -20.00 11.46
C ASP A 153 -7.19 -20.45 10.12
N PHE A 154 -6.44 -21.26 9.44
CA PHE A 154 -6.79 -21.84 8.14
C PHE A 154 -8.15 -22.58 8.16
N ALA A 155 -8.47 -23.27 9.26
CA ALA A 155 -9.73 -23.99 9.41
C ALA A 155 -10.98 -23.10 9.37
N ASN A 156 -10.82 -21.79 9.64
CA ASN A 156 -11.91 -20.83 9.65
C ASN A 156 -12.16 -20.15 8.29
N LEU A 157 -11.34 -20.44 7.27
CA LEU A 157 -11.44 -19.79 5.97
C LEU A 157 -12.41 -20.53 5.04
N ASN A 158 -13.42 -19.79 4.54
CA ASN A 158 -14.31 -20.28 3.49
C ASN A 158 -13.82 -19.75 2.13
N PHE A 159 -13.15 -20.58 1.35
CA PHE A 159 -12.54 -20.18 0.08
C PHE A 159 -13.55 -19.77 -1.01
N ASP A 160 -14.83 -20.11 -0.88
CA ASP A 160 -15.88 -19.66 -1.80
C ASP A 160 -16.29 -18.20 -1.53
N LYS A 161 -15.90 -17.63 -0.37
CA LYS A 161 -16.13 -16.21 -0.05
C LYS A 161 -14.92 -15.39 -0.45
N LEU A 162 -15.04 -14.74 -1.60
CA LEU A 162 -14.04 -13.84 -2.16
C LEU A 162 -14.21 -12.43 -1.58
N ILE A 163 -13.10 -11.75 -1.34
CA ILE A 163 -13.12 -10.36 -0.89
C ILE A 163 -12.07 -9.53 -1.63
N HIS A 164 -12.45 -8.30 -1.98
CA HIS A 164 -11.54 -7.22 -2.37
C HIS A 164 -11.68 -6.05 -1.39
N ILE A 165 -10.55 -5.52 -0.91
CA ILE A 165 -10.52 -4.32 -0.07
C ILE A 165 -9.60 -3.31 -0.73
N GLY A 166 -10.14 -2.17 -1.17
CA GLY A 166 -9.36 -1.17 -1.86
C GLY A 166 -10.17 0.07 -2.22
N ARG A 167 -9.50 1.10 -2.73
CA ARG A 167 -10.18 2.28 -3.26
C ARG A 167 -10.99 1.91 -4.50
N PHE A 168 -12.17 2.51 -4.65
CA PHE A 168 -12.92 2.42 -5.90
C PHE A 168 -12.30 3.37 -6.92
N ASP A 169 -11.50 2.80 -7.81
CA ASP A 169 -10.72 3.49 -8.82
C ASP A 169 -10.59 2.57 -10.05
N LYS A 170 -10.69 3.12 -11.25
CA LYS A 170 -10.62 2.35 -12.51
C LYS A 170 -9.36 1.48 -12.59
N SER A 171 -8.23 1.97 -12.06
CA SER A 171 -6.99 1.21 -12.07
C SER A 171 -7.01 -0.07 -11.24
N LYS A 172 -8.00 -0.22 -10.34
CA LYS A 172 -8.19 -1.43 -9.52
C LYS A 172 -8.91 -2.55 -10.26
N ASN A 173 -9.45 -2.28 -11.45
CA ASN A 173 -10.14 -3.25 -12.31
C ASN A 173 -11.21 -4.05 -11.53
N ILE A 174 -12.07 -3.34 -10.77
CA ILE A 174 -13.12 -3.97 -9.95
C ILE A 174 -14.14 -4.68 -10.84
N ASP A 175 -14.42 -4.15 -12.02
CA ASP A 175 -15.22 -4.77 -13.06
C ASP A 175 -14.68 -6.17 -13.45
N LEU A 176 -13.37 -6.32 -13.59
CA LEU A 176 -12.73 -7.63 -13.83
C LEU A 176 -12.93 -8.59 -12.66
N LEU A 177 -12.88 -8.11 -11.41
CA LEU A 177 -13.15 -8.96 -10.23
C LEU A 177 -14.58 -9.47 -10.23
N ILE A 178 -15.55 -8.60 -10.55
CA ILE A 178 -16.98 -8.94 -10.63
C ILE A 178 -17.22 -9.96 -11.76
N SER A 179 -16.70 -9.71 -12.96
CA SER A 179 -16.85 -10.62 -14.09
C SER A 179 -16.23 -11.99 -13.80
N THR A 180 -15.02 -12.01 -13.20
CA THR A 180 -14.35 -13.25 -12.79
C THR A 180 -15.17 -14.03 -11.76
N ALA A 181 -15.70 -13.36 -10.73
CA ALA A 181 -16.55 -14.01 -9.73
C ALA A 181 -17.84 -14.55 -10.34
N GLY A 182 -18.45 -13.81 -11.29
CA GLY A 182 -19.62 -14.27 -12.03
C GLY A 182 -19.37 -15.51 -12.89
N GLU A 183 -18.19 -15.62 -13.51
CA GLU A 183 -17.78 -16.84 -14.21
C GLU A 183 -17.53 -18.01 -13.26
N LEU A 184 -16.88 -17.74 -12.13
CA LEU A 184 -16.66 -18.75 -11.10
C LEU A 184 -17.97 -19.25 -10.50
N LYS A 185 -18.96 -18.36 -10.28
CA LYS A 185 -20.30 -18.70 -9.77
C LYS A 185 -21.03 -19.73 -10.64
N LYS A 186 -20.82 -19.70 -11.98
CA LYS A 186 -21.44 -20.67 -12.91
C LYS A 186 -20.94 -22.10 -12.69
N ILE A 187 -19.72 -22.27 -12.20
CA ILE A 187 -19.08 -23.58 -12.00
C ILE A 187 -18.97 -23.98 -10.53
N LEU A 188 -18.98 -22.99 -9.64
CA LEU A 188 -18.93 -23.13 -8.19
C LEU A 188 -20.06 -22.31 -7.56
N PRO A 189 -21.26 -22.89 -7.41
CA PRO A 189 -22.46 -22.15 -6.95
C PRO A 189 -22.32 -21.47 -5.57
N GLY A 190 -21.38 -21.93 -4.73
CA GLY A 190 -21.08 -21.34 -3.43
C GLY A 190 -20.31 -20.00 -3.48
N VAL A 191 -19.75 -19.63 -4.64
CA VAL A 191 -18.92 -18.40 -4.76
C VAL A 191 -19.75 -17.13 -4.51
N GLU A 192 -19.25 -16.31 -3.62
CA GLU A 192 -19.71 -14.94 -3.34
C GLU A 192 -18.55 -13.96 -3.41
N LEU A 193 -18.81 -12.71 -3.79
CA LEU A 193 -17.81 -11.64 -3.84
C LEU A 193 -18.24 -10.45 -2.98
N THR A 194 -17.39 -10.05 -2.04
CA THR A 194 -17.55 -8.81 -1.28
C THR A 194 -16.51 -7.79 -1.74
N ILE A 195 -16.95 -6.60 -2.11
CA ILE A 195 -16.08 -5.48 -2.48
C ILE A 195 -16.23 -4.38 -1.43
N VAL A 196 -15.12 -4.09 -0.74
CA VAL A 196 -15.05 -3.11 0.36
C VAL A 196 -14.21 -1.92 -0.07
N GLY A 197 -14.79 -0.73 -0.04
CA GLY A 197 -14.04 0.47 -0.39
C GLY A 197 -14.91 1.69 -0.60
N SER A 198 -14.27 2.79 -1.00
CA SER A 198 -14.95 4.04 -1.35
C SER A 198 -14.16 4.78 -2.44
N PRO A 199 -14.82 5.60 -3.25
CA PRO A 199 -14.16 6.47 -4.21
C PRO A 199 -13.21 7.46 -3.53
N ALA A 200 -12.08 7.74 -4.18
CA ALA A 200 -11.08 8.66 -3.64
C ALA A 200 -11.28 10.12 -4.07
N ASN A 201 -11.99 10.37 -5.16
CA ASN A 201 -12.24 11.68 -5.76
C ASN A 201 -13.58 11.69 -6.52
N LEU A 202 -13.99 12.85 -7.05
CA LEU A 202 -15.25 13.02 -7.77
C LEU A 202 -15.35 12.14 -9.02
N GLU A 203 -14.29 12.05 -9.81
CA GLU A 203 -14.27 11.19 -11.02
C GLU A 203 -14.51 9.70 -10.66
N SER A 204 -13.87 9.24 -9.58
CA SER A 204 -14.09 7.88 -9.08
C SER A 204 -15.50 7.67 -8.51
N GLN A 205 -16.17 8.73 -8.00
CA GLN A 205 -17.54 8.64 -7.49
C GLN A 205 -18.55 8.31 -8.60
N ASP A 206 -18.47 8.99 -9.73
CA ASP A 206 -19.40 8.76 -10.83
C ASP A 206 -19.18 7.37 -11.43
N TRP A 207 -17.93 7.01 -11.68
CA TRP A 207 -17.61 5.65 -12.12
C TRP A 207 -18.10 4.56 -11.14
N ALA A 208 -17.98 4.77 -9.82
CA ALA A 208 -18.43 3.80 -8.83
C ALA A 208 -19.96 3.66 -8.79
N LYS A 209 -20.71 4.77 -9.01
CA LYS A 209 -22.17 4.75 -9.13
C LYS A 209 -22.61 3.92 -10.34
N ASP A 210 -21.97 4.14 -11.49
CA ASP A 210 -22.25 3.40 -12.71
C ASP A 210 -21.97 1.91 -12.51
N LEU A 211 -20.79 1.56 -11.98
CA LEU A 211 -20.40 0.17 -11.68
C LEU A 211 -21.42 -0.53 -10.76
N ILE A 212 -21.86 0.13 -9.68
CA ILE A 212 -22.84 -0.43 -8.75
C ILE A 212 -24.21 -0.58 -9.43
N SER A 213 -24.62 0.41 -10.23
CA SER A 213 -25.87 0.38 -10.98
C SER A 213 -25.91 -0.80 -11.96
N ASP A 214 -24.84 -0.97 -12.73
CA ASP A 214 -24.71 -2.07 -13.69
C ASP A 214 -24.66 -3.44 -13.03
N SER A 215 -24.23 -3.47 -11.77
CA SER A 215 -24.11 -4.68 -10.95
C SER A 215 -25.39 -5.08 -10.21
N LYS A 216 -26.48 -4.29 -10.30
CA LYS A 216 -27.74 -4.57 -9.59
C LYS A 216 -28.25 -6.00 -9.72
N PRO A 217 -28.32 -6.62 -10.93
CA PRO A 217 -28.82 -7.99 -11.05
C PRO A 217 -28.04 -9.01 -10.21
N TRP A 218 -26.73 -8.80 -10.04
CA TRP A 218 -25.87 -9.68 -9.27
C TRP A 218 -25.95 -9.41 -7.77
N ILE A 219 -26.21 -8.17 -7.37
CA ILE A 219 -26.49 -7.79 -5.99
C ILE A 219 -27.84 -8.40 -5.56
N GLU A 220 -28.88 -8.26 -6.36
CA GLU A 220 -30.21 -8.81 -6.10
C GLU A 220 -30.22 -10.35 -6.07
N SER A 221 -29.34 -10.99 -6.85
CA SER A 221 -29.14 -12.45 -6.80
C SER A 221 -28.32 -12.92 -5.58
N GLY A 222 -27.83 -12.01 -4.75
CA GLY A 222 -27.29 -12.27 -3.42
C GLY A 222 -25.84 -12.79 -3.36
N TRP A 223 -25.10 -12.79 -4.48
CA TRP A 223 -23.71 -13.25 -4.49
C TRP A 223 -22.66 -12.13 -4.59
N LEU A 224 -23.08 -10.90 -4.93
CA LEU A 224 -22.21 -9.73 -5.00
C LEU A 224 -22.62 -8.72 -3.92
N HIS A 225 -21.65 -8.28 -3.11
CA HIS A 225 -21.87 -7.36 -2.01
C HIS A 225 -20.92 -6.17 -2.10
N PHE A 226 -21.45 -4.95 -2.00
CA PHE A 226 -20.65 -3.74 -1.85
C PHE A 226 -20.74 -3.22 -0.43
N LYS A 227 -19.60 -2.86 0.16
CA LYS A 227 -19.47 -2.24 1.48
C LYS A 227 -18.65 -0.96 1.39
N HIS A 228 -18.98 0.03 2.19
CA HIS A 228 -18.15 1.22 2.34
C HIS A 228 -16.76 0.89 2.89
N SER A 229 -15.82 1.82 2.71
CA SER A 229 -14.48 1.71 3.29
C SER A 229 -14.57 1.52 4.81
N ILE A 230 -13.76 0.63 5.31
CA ILE A 230 -13.67 0.27 6.74
C ILE A 230 -12.40 0.87 7.36
N PRO A 231 -12.39 1.17 8.67
CA PRO A 231 -11.17 1.46 9.40
C PRO A 231 -10.15 0.33 9.28
N ARG A 232 -8.87 0.68 9.30
CA ARG A 232 -7.80 -0.29 9.08
C ARG A 232 -7.77 -1.42 10.12
N GLU A 233 -8.18 -1.13 11.35
CA GLU A 233 -8.29 -2.10 12.43
C GLU A 233 -9.36 -3.17 12.16
N GLN A 234 -10.33 -2.88 11.32
CA GLN A 234 -11.39 -3.82 10.93
C GLN A 234 -10.99 -4.71 9.74
N PHE A 235 -9.88 -4.41 9.05
CA PHE A 235 -9.41 -5.20 7.92
C PHE A 235 -9.21 -6.68 8.27
N PRO A 236 -8.48 -7.07 9.36
CA PRO A 236 -8.34 -8.47 9.74
C PRO A 236 -9.66 -9.17 10.06
N ILE A 237 -10.60 -8.43 10.69
CA ILE A 237 -11.93 -8.95 11.05
C ILE A 237 -12.74 -9.23 9.79
N GLU A 238 -12.72 -8.31 8.84
CA GLU A 238 -13.46 -8.47 7.59
C GLU A 238 -12.84 -9.59 6.72
N MET A 239 -11.51 -9.71 6.70
CA MET A 239 -10.81 -10.80 6.03
C MET A 239 -11.14 -12.16 6.63
N ALA A 240 -11.31 -12.27 7.96
CA ALA A 240 -11.66 -13.51 8.63
C ALA A 240 -13.08 -14.03 8.30
N LYS A 241 -13.99 -13.14 7.89
CA LYS A 241 -15.33 -13.51 7.42
C LYS A 241 -15.34 -14.09 6.00
N ASN A 242 -14.23 -13.94 5.30
CA ASN A 242 -14.03 -14.36 3.92
C ASN A 242 -12.83 -15.31 3.86
N GLY A 243 -12.68 -16.04 2.77
CA GLY A 243 -11.62 -17.05 2.69
C GLY A 243 -10.55 -16.78 1.64
N CYS A 244 -10.76 -15.81 0.75
CA CYS A 244 -9.85 -15.58 -0.37
C CYS A 244 -9.83 -14.10 -0.76
N PHE A 245 -8.65 -13.49 -0.76
CA PHE A 245 -8.46 -12.11 -1.21
C PHE A 245 -8.22 -12.08 -2.72
N VAL A 246 -9.06 -11.35 -3.47
CA VAL A 246 -8.94 -11.19 -4.91
C VAL A 246 -8.50 -9.76 -5.26
N HIS A 247 -7.59 -9.63 -6.25
CA HIS A 247 -6.97 -8.34 -6.55
C HIS A 247 -6.55 -8.26 -8.02
N ALA A 248 -6.96 -7.19 -8.72
CA ALA A 248 -6.77 -7.04 -10.16
C ALA A 248 -5.90 -5.84 -10.58
N TYR A 249 -5.35 -5.08 -9.65
CA TYR A 249 -4.44 -3.97 -9.96
C TYR A 249 -3.08 -4.50 -10.43
N LEU A 250 -2.62 -4.07 -11.61
CA LEU A 250 -1.38 -4.52 -12.24
C LEU A 250 -0.19 -3.58 -12.04
N GLY A 251 -0.34 -2.52 -11.25
CA GLY A 251 0.72 -1.56 -10.97
C GLY A 251 1.69 -2.02 -9.87
N SER A 252 2.13 -1.07 -9.04
CA SER A 252 3.04 -1.34 -7.91
C SER A 252 2.44 -2.34 -6.91
N LEU A 253 3.31 -2.93 -6.09
CA LEU A 253 2.88 -3.83 -5.03
C LEU A 253 1.95 -3.10 -4.04
N ASP A 254 0.69 -3.51 -3.98
CA ASP A 254 -0.30 -2.92 -3.09
C ASP A 254 -0.12 -3.42 -1.64
N LYS A 255 -0.38 -2.56 -0.67
CA LYS A 255 -0.29 -2.93 0.75
C LYS A 255 -1.27 -4.03 1.13
N THR A 256 -2.48 -3.99 0.59
CA THR A 256 -3.54 -4.97 0.88
C THR A 256 -3.14 -6.40 0.49
N LEU A 257 -2.32 -6.56 -0.56
CA LEU A 257 -1.75 -7.87 -0.94
C LEU A 257 -0.88 -8.44 0.19
N ILE A 258 -0.01 -7.60 0.76
CA ILE A 258 0.88 -8.02 1.85
C ILE A 258 0.12 -8.22 3.17
N GLU A 259 -0.85 -7.36 3.45
CA GLU A 259 -1.72 -7.46 4.62
C GLU A 259 -2.49 -8.78 4.62
N SER A 260 -3.10 -9.13 3.47
CA SER A 260 -3.79 -10.41 3.29
C SER A 260 -2.84 -11.60 3.44
N THR A 261 -1.62 -11.49 2.90
CA THR A 261 -0.58 -12.53 3.03
C THR A 261 -0.14 -12.71 4.49
N MET A 262 0.01 -11.61 5.25
CA MET A 262 0.35 -11.67 6.67
C MET A 262 -0.77 -12.26 7.53
N LEU A 263 -2.03 -12.07 7.13
CA LEU A 263 -3.19 -12.73 7.73
C LEU A 263 -3.28 -14.23 7.35
N ARG A 264 -2.40 -14.70 6.48
CA ARG A 264 -2.39 -16.09 5.98
C ARG A 264 -3.64 -16.43 5.16
N VAL A 265 -4.24 -15.42 4.51
CA VAL A 265 -5.35 -15.59 3.59
C VAL A 265 -4.82 -15.81 2.17
N PRO A 266 -5.35 -16.77 1.40
CA PRO A 266 -5.01 -16.95 -0.01
C PRO A 266 -5.21 -15.66 -0.80
N VAL A 267 -4.20 -15.26 -1.57
CA VAL A 267 -4.23 -14.09 -2.44
C VAL A 267 -4.28 -14.54 -3.89
N ILE A 268 -5.34 -14.21 -4.61
CA ILE A 268 -5.51 -14.46 -6.04
C ILE A 268 -5.28 -13.15 -6.78
N THR A 269 -4.21 -13.08 -7.54
CA THR A 269 -3.83 -11.85 -8.23
C THR A 269 -2.94 -12.14 -9.43
N LEU A 270 -2.99 -11.23 -10.41
CA LEU A 270 -2.03 -11.17 -11.53
C LEU A 270 -1.03 -10.02 -11.35
N ASN A 271 -0.98 -9.37 -10.18
CA ASN A 271 -0.03 -8.30 -9.92
C ASN A 271 1.41 -8.81 -10.08
N PRO A 272 2.20 -8.26 -11.02
CA PRO A 272 3.51 -8.79 -11.34
C PRO A 272 4.49 -8.67 -10.16
N GLU A 273 4.38 -7.62 -9.36
CA GLU A 273 5.26 -7.41 -8.22
C GLU A 273 4.98 -8.42 -7.09
N TYR A 274 3.70 -8.80 -6.91
CA TYR A 274 3.33 -9.85 -5.98
C TYR A 274 3.81 -11.22 -6.47
N ILE A 275 3.57 -11.53 -7.74
CA ILE A 275 3.97 -12.81 -8.34
C ILE A 275 5.48 -13.01 -8.31
N ASN A 276 6.26 -11.96 -8.57
CA ASN A 276 7.73 -12.02 -8.53
C ASN A 276 8.27 -12.38 -7.14
N VAL A 277 7.58 -12.01 -6.05
CA VAL A 277 7.98 -12.30 -4.66
C VAL A 277 7.42 -13.64 -4.18
N PHE A 278 6.12 -13.86 -4.40
CA PHE A 278 5.38 -14.96 -3.76
C PHE A 278 5.08 -16.12 -4.69
N GLY A 279 5.17 -15.92 -6.00
CA GLY A 279 4.78 -16.91 -7.01
C GLY A 279 3.28 -16.94 -7.29
N LYS A 280 2.91 -17.67 -8.33
CA LYS A 280 1.52 -18.01 -8.68
C LYS A 280 1.05 -19.24 -7.90
N TRP A 281 -0.26 -19.47 -7.91
CA TRP A 281 -0.83 -20.74 -7.45
C TRP A 281 -0.71 -21.82 -8.53
N SER A 282 -0.84 -21.41 -9.78
CA SER A 282 -0.65 -22.30 -10.91
C SER A 282 0.82 -22.53 -11.23
N LYS A 283 1.16 -23.78 -11.56
CA LYS A 283 2.44 -24.14 -12.19
C LYS A 283 2.42 -23.94 -13.71
N LEU A 284 1.23 -23.79 -14.29
CA LEU A 284 1.03 -23.55 -15.72
C LEU A 284 1.04 -22.04 -16.02
N PRO A 285 1.29 -21.62 -17.26
CA PRO A 285 1.24 -20.23 -17.67
C PRO A 285 -0.23 -19.75 -17.74
N ILE A 286 -0.88 -19.60 -16.58
CA ILE A 286 -2.24 -19.05 -16.48
C ILE A 286 -2.16 -17.52 -16.57
N SER A 287 -3.04 -16.93 -17.36
CA SER A 287 -3.06 -15.49 -17.68
C SER A 287 -4.27 -14.74 -17.13
N ASP A 288 -5.16 -15.40 -16.39
CA ASP A 288 -6.36 -14.80 -15.83
C ASP A 288 -6.60 -15.17 -14.37
N LEU A 289 -7.43 -14.37 -13.68
CA LEU A 289 -7.72 -14.55 -12.25
C LEU A 289 -8.54 -15.82 -11.98
N LYS A 290 -9.42 -16.21 -12.91
CA LYS A 290 -10.22 -17.42 -12.80
C LYS A 290 -9.33 -18.67 -12.77
N GLY A 291 -8.39 -18.74 -13.70
CA GLY A 291 -7.43 -19.85 -13.74
C GLY A 291 -6.53 -19.92 -12.50
N GLU A 292 -6.05 -18.79 -11.98
CA GLU A 292 -5.30 -18.76 -10.71
C GLU A 292 -6.16 -19.25 -9.53
N TYR A 293 -7.43 -18.81 -9.45
CA TYR A 293 -8.32 -19.30 -8.40
C TYR A 293 -8.60 -20.80 -8.52
N LEU A 294 -8.88 -21.30 -9.73
CA LEU A 294 -9.12 -22.75 -9.92
C LEU A 294 -7.86 -23.57 -9.64
N ALA A 295 -6.67 -23.08 -10.00
CA ALA A 295 -5.42 -23.73 -9.65
C ALA A 295 -5.22 -23.83 -8.13
N PHE A 296 -5.53 -22.76 -7.41
CA PHE A 296 -5.54 -22.74 -5.95
C PHE A 296 -6.55 -23.77 -5.38
N ARG A 297 -7.78 -23.80 -5.89
CA ARG A 297 -8.84 -24.71 -5.42
C ARG A 297 -8.54 -26.19 -5.66
N ASN A 298 -7.71 -26.53 -6.64
CA ASN A 298 -7.29 -27.89 -6.96
C ASN A 298 -6.16 -28.42 -6.04
N LEU A 299 -5.61 -27.59 -5.17
CA LEU A 299 -4.60 -28.02 -4.19
C LEU A 299 -5.25 -28.71 -3.00
N THR A 300 -4.53 -29.66 -2.42
CA THR A 300 -4.97 -30.27 -1.15
C THR A 300 -4.86 -29.27 0.01
N PRO A 301 -5.63 -29.43 1.10
CA PRO A 301 -5.52 -28.58 2.28
C PRO A 301 -4.08 -28.45 2.81
N ASP A 302 -3.32 -29.56 2.82
CA ASP A 302 -1.92 -29.55 3.26
C ASP A 302 -1.02 -28.72 2.34
N GLN A 303 -1.20 -28.81 1.03
CA GLN A 303 -0.46 -28.03 0.04
C GLN A 303 -0.76 -26.52 0.21
N ILE A 304 -2.04 -26.16 0.38
CA ILE A 304 -2.45 -24.78 0.63
C ILE A 304 -1.81 -24.28 1.93
N ASN A 305 -1.93 -25.06 3.00
CA ASN A 305 -1.41 -24.70 4.32
C ASN A 305 0.11 -24.48 4.32
N LEU A 306 0.86 -25.34 3.64
CA LEU A 306 2.30 -25.23 3.46
C LEU A 306 2.67 -23.95 2.67
N GLU A 307 1.98 -23.70 1.56
CA GLU A 307 2.25 -22.55 0.69
C GLU A 307 1.89 -21.23 1.39
N LEU A 308 0.77 -21.18 2.13
CA LEU A 308 0.41 -20.01 2.95
C LEU A 308 1.46 -19.73 4.03
N GLY A 309 2.01 -20.79 4.65
CA GLY A 309 3.12 -20.66 5.61
C GLY A 309 4.38 -20.08 4.97
N ARG A 310 4.77 -20.55 3.79
CA ARG A 310 5.89 -20.04 3.02
C ARG A 310 5.71 -18.56 2.67
N ARG A 311 4.54 -18.17 2.15
CA ARG A 311 4.21 -16.79 1.80
C ARG A 311 4.22 -15.88 3.02
N LEU A 312 3.66 -16.32 4.14
CA LEU A 312 3.69 -15.58 5.41
C LEU A 312 5.13 -15.28 5.87
N ASN A 313 6.02 -16.27 5.81
CA ASN A 313 7.41 -16.11 6.20
C ASN A 313 8.13 -15.09 5.30
N LEU A 314 7.91 -15.14 3.99
CA LEU A 314 8.42 -14.13 3.04
C LEU A 314 7.88 -12.73 3.35
N ALA A 315 6.56 -12.59 3.57
CA ALA A 315 5.94 -11.31 3.89
C ALA A 315 6.51 -10.70 5.18
N ARG A 316 6.69 -11.49 6.23
CA ARG A 316 7.28 -11.05 7.51
C ARG A 316 8.74 -10.64 7.35
N ARG A 317 9.52 -11.41 6.59
CA ARG A 317 10.92 -11.13 6.35
C ARG A 317 11.12 -9.84 5.55
N ASP A 318 10.36 -9.64 4.47
CA ASP A 318 10.66 -8.61 3.48
C ASP A 318 9.78 -7.36 3.63
N HIS A 319 8.58 -7.47 4.22
CA HIS A 319 7.58 -6.41 4.22
C HIS A 319 7.11 -5.97 5.63
N SER A 320 7.68 -6.54 6.72
CA SER A 320 7.31 -6.10 8.08
C SER A 320 7.77 -4.67 8.35
N LEU A 321 7.01 -3.94 9.17
CA LEU A 321 7.34 -2.60 9.61
C LEU A 321 8.73 -2.56 10.30
N ARG A 322 9.04 -3.55 11.13
CA ARG A 322 10.33 -3.65 11.81
C ARG A 322 11.50 -3.71 10.83
N ASN A 323 11.42 -4.58 9.82
CA ASN A 323 12.50 -4.72 8.84
C ASN A 323 12.57 -3.52 7.89
N TRP A 324 11.43 -2.92 7.55
CA TRP A 324 11.38 -1.69 6.77
C TRP A 324 12.07 -0.54 7.50
N ILE A 325 11.79 -0.35 8.80
CA ILE A 325 12.44 0.67 9.64
C ILE A 325 13.94 0.42 9.74
N ALA A 326 14.36 -0.82 9.99
CA ALA A 326 15.79 -1.16 10.10
C ALA A 326 16.57 -0.81 8.82
N LYS A 327 16.03 -1.20 7.64
CA LYS A 327 16.62 -0.87 6.34
C LYS A 327 16.63 0.65 6.08
N LEU A 328 15.53 1.34 6.42
CA LEU A 328 15.46 2.79 6.25
C LEU A 328 16.44 3.52 7.20
N ALA A 329 16.50 3.13 8.47
CA ALA A 329 17.43 3.71 9.43
C ALA A 329 18.89 3.56 8.98
N GLN A 330 19.28 2.38 8.48
CA GLN A 330 20.62 2.14 7.93
C GLN A 330 20.94 3.07 6.74
N LEU A 331 19.97 3.37 5.90
CA LEU A 331 20.14 4.30 4.78
C LEU A 331 20.28 5.75 5.26
N LEU A 332 19.58 6.13 6.33
CA LEU A 332 19.51 7.50 6.84
C LEU A 332 20.67 7.86 7.79
N GLN A 333 21.28 6.91 8.44
CA GLN A 333 22.49 7.06 9.26
C GLN A 333 23.75 7.19 8.39
#